data_4a8987a84f8e43a7b60cb0bbdb8765a1
#
_entry.id   4a8987a84f8e43a7b60cb0bbdb8765a1
#
_cell.length_a   1.000
_cell.length_b   1.000
_cell.length_c   1.000
_cell.angle_alpha   90.00
_cell.angle_beta   90.00
_cell.angle_gamma   90.00
#
_symmetry.space_group_name_H-M   'P 1'
#
loop_
_entity.id
_entity.type
_entity.pdbx_description
1 polymer ?
#
loop_
_entity_poly.entity_id
_entity_poly.type
_entity_poly.pdbx_seq_one_letter_code
_entity_poly.pdbx_strand_id
1 'polypeptide(L)'
;MHAFELPRKYKTIYICGSFGLAGSREKDLETLRHCYSHLEDDGALLLNIEAEYTSSESWNLWLPEHRQAMPQPWPEKGDARVASDGSEHFAQFRIVDVDPLEQSYTRQVRLEKWSNGELVASEEYTLRGSIYFKHELLLMLKVAGFREITVHGDYTDGPPTTDQEELVFTAIR
;
A
#
# COMPACT_ATOMS: atom_id res chain seq x y z
N MET A 1 0.65 2.26 11.80
CA MET A 1 0.46 3.69 11.44
C MET A 1 -0.70 4.35 12.20
N HIS A 2 -1.68 3.63 12.66
CA HIS A 2 -2.88 4.18 13.35
C HIS A 2 -2.64 4.73 14.77
N ALA A 3 -1.49 4.52 15.34
CA ALA A 3 -1.13 5.00 16.68
C ALA A 3 0.32 5.47 16.71
N PHE A 4 0.54 6.75 16.48
CA PHE A 4 1.83 7.40 16.62
C PHE A 4 1.67 8.79 17.24
N GLU A 5 2.64 9.21 18.00
CA GLU A 5 2.78 10.58 18.51
C GLU A 5 4.10 11.13 18.03
N LEU A 6 4.06 12.28 17.36
CA LEU A 6 5.25 12.97 16.88
C LEU A 6 5.49 14.23 17.72
N PRO A 7 6.75 14.64 17.92
CA PRO A 7 7.07 15.74 18.84
C PRO A 7 6.68 17.13 18.31
N ARG A 8 6.25 17.23 17.07
CA ARG A 8 5.88 18.50 16.41
C ARG A 8 4.90 18.27 15.27
N LYS A 9 4.37 19.37 14.72
CA LYS A 9 3.65 19.39 13.45
C LYS A 9 4.61 19.51 12.28
N TYR A 10 4.12 19.11 11.10
CA TYR A 10 4.89 19.05 9.86
C TYR A 10 4.15 19.77 8.74
N LYS A 11 4.89 20.40 7.85
CA LYS A 11 4.33 21.05 6.66
C LYS A 11 3.82 20.02 5.65
N THR A 12 4.50 18.87 5.58
CA THR A 12 4.14 17.79 4.66
C THR A 12 4.30 16.45 5.36
N ILE A 13 3.30 15.57 5.19
CA ILE A 13 3.36 14.16 5.53
C ILE A 13 3.10 13.39 4.24
N TYR A 14 3.85 12.32 3.99
CA TYR A 14 3.57 11.43 2.87
C TYR A 14 3.51 9.97 3.30
N ILE A 15 2.61 9.22 2.66
CA ILE A 15 2.45 7.77 2.81
C ILE A 15 2.61 7.18 1.40
N CYS A 16 3.74 6.52 1.16
CA CYS A 16 4.08 5.96 -0.14
C CYS A 16 3.92 4.44 -0.13
N GLY A 17 2.97 3.90 -0.92
CA GLY A 17 2.75 2.48 -1.12
C GLY A 17 2.42 1.67 0.15
N SER A 18 1.93 2.32 1.22
CA SER A 18 1.70 1.65 2.51
C SER A 18 0.37 2.02 3.17
N PHE A 19 -0.47 2.85 2.53
CA PHE A 19 -1.82 3.07 3.01
C PHE A 19 -2.64 1.79 2.86
N GLY A 20 -3.51 1.52 3.84
CA GLY A 20 -4.27 0.26 3.87
C GLY A 20 -3.62 -0.86 4.69
N LEU A 21 -2.38 -0.70 5.17
CA LEU A 21 -1.67 -1.71 5.97
C LEU A 21 -1.88 -1.60 7.49
N ALA A 22 -2.84 -0.79 7.95
CA ALA A 22 -3.13 -0.68 9.38
C ALA A 22 -3.97 -1.86 9.93
N GLY A 23 -4.49 -2.71 9.07
CA GLY A 23 -5.16 -3.96 9.39
C GLY A 23 -6.69 -3.89 9.49
N SER A 24 -7.29 -2.69 9.47
CA SER A 24 -8.75 -2.49 9.30
C SER A 24 -9.04 -1.07 8.82
N ARG A 25 -10.23 -0.87 8.25
CA ARG A 25 -10.70 0.45 7.78
C ARG A 25 -10.77 1.50 8.87
N GLU A 26 -11.17 1.12 10.08
CA GLU A 26 -11.19 2.02 11.23
C GLU A 26 -9.79 2.53 11.56
N LYS A 27 -8.80 1.63 11.57
CA LYS A 27 -7.39 1.99 11.83
C LYS A 27 -6.78 2.80 10.69
N ASP A 28 -7.19 2.55 9.45
CA ASP A 28 -6.77 3.35 8.30
C ASP A 28 -7.36 4.77 8.40
N LEU A 29 -8.63 4.92 8.82
CA LEU A 29 -9.23 6.23 9.11
C LEU A 29 -8.55 6.92 10.30
N GLU A 30 -8.19 6.19 11.35
CA GLU A 30 -7.39 6.72 12.46
C GLU A 30 -6.02 7.21 11.98
N THR A 31 -5.37 6.48 11.07
CA THR A 31 -4.12 6.92 10.44
C THR A 31 -4.28 8.28 9.76
N LEU A 32 -5.34 8.47 8.98
CA LEU A 32 -5.61 9.77 8.33
C LEU A 32 -5.87 10.90 9.35
N ARG A 33 -6.60 10.62 10.44
CA ARG A 33 -6.83 11.58 11.53
C ARG A 33 -5.54 11.93 12.27
N HIS A 34 -4.66 10.95 12.50
CA HIS A 34 -3.33 11.21 13.08
C HIS A 34 -2.48 12.06 12.16
N CYS A 35 -2.44 11.76 10.85
CA CYS A 35 -1.76 12.62 9.88
C CYS A 35 -2.32 14.05 9.94
N TYR A 36 -3.65 14.21 9.91
CA TYR A 36 -4.30 15.52 10.02
C TYR A 36 -3.89 16.28 11.28
N SER A 37 -3.86 15.62 12.44
CA SER A 37 -3.50 16.25 13.71
C SER A 37 -2.04 16.72 13.77
N HIS A 38 -1.14 16.03 13.06
CA HIS A 38 0.30 16.33 13.03
C HIS A 38 0.72 17.24 11.86
N LEU A 39 -0.21 17.66 11.01
CA LEU A 39 0.07 18.69 10.01
C LEU A 39 -0.04 20.10 10.60
N GLU A 40 0.78 21.02 10.10
CA GLU A 40 0.63 22.45 10.30
C GLU A 40 -0.67 22.94 9.64
N ASP A 41 -1.16 24.14 9.98
CA ASP A 41 -2.25 24.78 9.26
C ASP A 41 -1.80 25.01 7.81
N ASP A 42 -2.66 24.66 6.83
CA ASP A 42 -2.33 24.59 5.41
C ASP A 42 -1.20 23.59 5.04
N GLY A 43 -0.92 22.66 5.93
CA GLY A 43 -0.02 21.52 5.64
C GLY A 43 -0.69 20.48 4.74
N ALA A 44 0.10 19.71 4.02
CA ALA A 44 -0.35 18.73 3.03
C ALA A 44 -0.06 17.28 3.43
N LEU A 45 -1.06 16.41 3.28
CA LEU A 45 -0.87 14.97 3.21
C LEU A 45 -0.80 14.55 1.74
N LEU A 46 0.25 13.79 1.38
CA LEU A 46 0.36 13.11 0.10
C LEU A 46 0.28 11.61 0.35
N LEU A 47 -0.56 10.90 -0.39
CA LEU A 47 -0.59 9.44 -0.36
C LEU A 47 -0.96 8.89 -1.73
N ASN A 48 -0.53 7.66 -2.01
CA ASN A 48 -0.89 6.95 -3.23
C ASN A 48 -1.58 5.62 -2.92
N ILE A 49 -2.38 5.18 -3.86
CA ILE A 49 -2.95 3.83 -3.93
C ILE A 49 -2.78 3.29 -5.35
N GLU A 50 -2.60 1.98 -5.46
CA GLU A 50 -2.62 1.28 -6.74
C GLU A 50 -4.04 1.23 -7.30
N ALA A 51 -4.17 1.33 -8.62
CA ALA A 51 -5.43 1.20 -9.33
C ALA A 51 -5.65 -0.26 -9.75
N GLU A 52 -6.37 -1.03 -8.96
CA GLU A 52 -6.60 -2.47 -9.11
C GLU A 52 -7.17 -2.90 -10.49
N TYR A 53 -7.80 -1.97 -11.22
CA TYR A 53 -8.45 -2.22 -12.50
C TYR A 53 -7.52 -2.11 -13.71
N THR A 54 -6.27 -1.73 -13.55
CA THR A 54 -5.32 -1.56 -14.66
C THR A 54 -4.63 -2.85 -15.06
N SER A 55 -4.65 -3.86 -14.19
CA SER A 55 -4.09 -5.18 -14.43
C SER A 55 -5.17 -6.26 -14.36
N SER A 56 -5.23 -7.12 -15.38
CA SER A 56 -6.10 -8.29 -15.33
C SER A 56 -5.69 -9.26 -14.22
N GLU A 57 -4.41 -9.31 -13.87
CA GLU A 57 -3.90 -10.14 -12.78
C GLU A 57 -4.48 -9.70 -11.44
N SER A 58 -4.42 -8.41 -11.11
CA SER A 58 -5.00 -7.85 -9.89
C SER A 58 -6.53 -7.99 -9.90
N TRP A 59 -7.17 -7.65 -11.01
CA TRP A 59 -8.63 -7.71 -11.11
C TRP A 59 -9.20 -9.13 -10.98
N ASN A 60 -8.52 -10.13 -11.56
CA ASN A 60 -8.94 -11.51 -11.49
C ASN A 60 -8.98 -12.07 -10.07
N LEU A 61 -8.18 -11.52 -9.14
CA LEU A 61 -8.20 -11.95 -7.74
C LEU A 61 -9.58 -11.74 -7.06
N TRP A 62 -10.41 -10.86 -7.59
CA TRP A 62 -11.77 -10.62 -7.11
C TRP A 62 -12.77 -11.68 -7.55
N LEU A 63 -12.45 -12.47 -8.57
CA LEU A 63 -13.36 -13.46 -9.15
C LEU A 63 -13.34 -14.77 -8.32
N PRO A 64 -14.53 -15.43 -8.15
CA PRO A 64 -14.66 -16.62 -7.31
C PRO A 64 -13.70 -17.75 -7.68
N GLU A 65 -13.50 -18.00 -8.97
CA GLU A 65 -12.63 -19.07 -9.48
C GLU A 65 -11.16 -18.87 -9.08
N HIS A 66 -10.67 -17.63 -9.08
CA HIS A 66 -9.30 -17.31 -8.66
C HIS A 66 -9.14 -17.39 -7.14
N ARG A 67 -10.16 -16.99 -6.37
CA ARG A 67 -10.12 -17.10 -4.91
C ARG A 67 -10.15 -18.55 -4.42
N GLN A 68 -10.86 -19.43 -5.13
CA GLN A 68 -10.88 -20.87 -4.80
C GLN A 68 -9.52 -21.54 -5.01
N ALA A 69 -8.66 -20.97 -5.84
CA ALA A 69 -7.30 -21.46 -6.10
C ALA A 69 -6.25 -20.92 -5.13
N MET A 70 -6.64 -20.11 -4.15
CA MET A 70 -5.70 -19.57 -3.15
C MET A 70 -5.36 -20.60 -2.06
N PRO A 71 -4.16 -20.50 -1.47
CA PRO A 71 -3.11 -19.50 -1.70
C PRO A 71 -2.43 -19.66 -3.06
N GLN A 72 -2.03 -18.53 -3.65
CA GLN A 72 -1.17 -18.56 -4.83
C GLN A 72 0.12 -19.34 -4.54
N PRO A 73 0.69 -20.06 -5.52
CA PRO A 73 2.03 -20.62 -5.38
C PRO A 73 3.06 -19.49 -5.17
N TRP A 74 4.18 -19.84 -4.54
CA TRP A 74 5.30 -18.90 -4.51
C TRP A 74 5.80 -18.69 -5.95
N PRO A 75 6.01 -17.42 -6.37
CA PRO A 75 6.59 -17.15 -7.68
C PRO A 75 8.03 -17.64 -7.75
N GLU A 76 8.57 -17.78 -8.95
CA GLU A 76 10.00 -17.98 -9.13
C GLU A 76 10.79 -16.80 -8.51
N LYS A 77 12.01 -17.07 -8.09
CA LYS A 77 12.88 -16.00 -7.59
C LYS A 77 13.18 -15.03 -8.73
N GLY A 78 12.91 -13.79 -8.48
CA GLY A 78 13.33 -12.69 -9.35
C GLY A 78 14.82 -12.37 -9.21
N ASP A 79 15.23 -11.23 -9.74
CA ASP A 79 16.61 -10.78 -9.64
C ASP A 79 17.01 -10.47 -8.20
N ALA A 80 18.21 -10.84 -7.84
CA ALA A 80 18.78 -10.52 -6.55
C ALA A 80 19.11 -9.03 -6.42
N ARG A 81 18.89 -8.47 -5.24
CA ARG A 81 19.49 -7.20 -4.85
C ARG A 81 20.81 -7.49 -4.13
N VAL A 82 21.92 -7.08 -4.74
CA VAL A 82 23.26 -7.30 -4.17
C VAL A 82 23.60 -6.18 -3.20
N ALA A 83 23.91 -6.53 -1.97
CA ALA A 83 24.35 -5.58 -0.94
C ALA A 83 25.86 -5.28 -1.07
N SER A 84 26.34 -4.26 -0.36
CA SER A 84 27.75 -3.85 -0.39
C SER A 84 28.73 -4.90 0.14
N ASP A 85 28.24 -5.84 0.96
CA ASP A 85 29.01 -6.99 1.47
C ASP A 85 29.06 -8.18 0.50
N GLY A 86 28.47 -8.04 -0.70
CA GLY A 86 28.37 -9.08 -1.73
C GLY A 86 27.25 -10.09 -1.49
N SER A 87 26.46 -9.95 -0.43
CA SER A 87 25.31 -10.82 -0.21
C SER A 87 24.17 -10.50 -1.17
N GLU A 88 23.43 -11.53 -1.58
CA GLU A 88 22.29 -11.44 -2.46
C GLU A 88 20.98 -11.51 -1.64
N HIS A 89 20.05 -10.62 -1.91
CA HIS A 89 18.77 -10.55 -1.22
C HIS A 89 17.63 -10.75 -2.21
N PHE A 90 16.74 -11.68 -1.89
CA PHE A 90 15.53 -11.97 -2.67
C PHE A 90 14.29 -11.64 -1.85
N ALA A 91 13.28 -11.07 -2.51
CA ALA A 91 11.96 -10.86 -1.95
C ALA A 91 10.93 -11.54 -2.85
N GLN A 92 10.08 -12.38 -2.28
CA GLN A 92 8.97 -13.02 -2.97
C GLN A 92 7.67 -12.68 -2.25
N PHE A 93 6.61 -12.51 -3.02
CA PHE A 93 5.29 -12.16 -2.51
C PHE A 93 4.26 -13.12 -3.11
N ARG A 94 3.27 -13.53 -2.32
CA ARG A 94 2.10 -14.25 -2.82
C ARG A 94 0.84 -13.80 -2.12
N ILE A 95 -0.27 -13.82 -2.82
CA ILE A 95 -1.59 -13.61 -2.22
C ILE A 95 -2.08 -14.93 -1.63
N VAL A 96 -2.53 -14.86 -0.40
CA VAL A 96 -3.01 -16.02 0.35
C VAL A 96 -4.53 -16.05 0.39
N ASP A 97 -5.15 -14.87 0.45
CA ASP A 97 -6.59 -14.71 0.55
C ASP A 97 -7.01 -13.33 0.06
N VAL A 98 -8.21 -13.23 -0.53
CA VAL A 98 -8.88 -11.95 -0.86
C VAL A 98 -10.33 -12.04 -0.40
N ASP A 99 -10.76 -11.08 0.41
CA ASP A 99 -12.14 -10.90 0.83
C ASP A 99 -12.77 -9.70 0.10
N PRO A 100 -13.63 -9.93 -0.92
CA PRO A 100 -14.26 -8.85 -1.66
C PRO A 100 -15.27 -8.03 -0.86
N LEU A 101 -15.89 -8.60 0.18
CA LEU A 101 -16.85 -7.87 1.02
C LEU A 101 -16.13 -6.86 1.90
N GLU A 102 -15.03 -7.31 2.50
CA GLU A 102 -14.16 -6.46 3.32
C GLU A 102 -13.16 -5.65 2.47
N GLN A 103 -13.12 -5.89 1.13
CA GLN A 103 -12.14 -5.28 0.21
C GLN A 103 -10.73 -5.36 0.81
N SER A 104 -10.34 -6.55 1.22
CA SER A 104 -9.05 -6.78 1.87
C SER A 104 -8.34 -7.99 1.27
N TYR A 105 -7.02 -8.00 1.41
CA TYR A 105 -6.19 -9.12 1.01
C TYR A 105 -5.24 -9.53 2.14
N THR A 106 -4.82 -10.79 2.08
CA THR A 106 -3.73 -11.31 2.90
C THR A 106 -2.58 -11.70 1.98
N ARG A 107 -1.41 -11.14 2.22
CA ARG A 107 -0.19 -11.40 1.46
C ARG A 107 0.88 -12.00 2.37
N GLN A 108 1.56 -13.03 1.88
CA GLN A 108 2.79 -13.52 2.50
C GLN A 108 4.00 -12.95 1.78
N VAL A 109 5.02 -12.63 2.58
CA VAL A 109 6.30 -12.11 2.13
C VAL A 109 7.37 -13.07 2.60
N ARG A 110 8.25 -13.48 1.70
CA ARG A 110 9.47 -14.25 2.00
C ARG A 110 10.68 -13.43 1.63
N LEU A 111 11.57 -13.24 2.57
CA LEU A 111 12.86 -12.58 2.38
C LEU A 111 13.96 -13.60 2.59
N GLU A 112 14.89 -13.67 1.65
CA GLU A 112 16.06 -14.56 1.73
C GLU A 112 17.35 -13.77 1.57
N LYS A 113 18.35 -14.10 2.39
CA LYS A 113 19.72 -13.63 2.24
C LYS A 113 20.61 -14.81 1.86
N TRP A 114 21.35 -14.64 0.78
CA TRP A 114 22.30 -15.63 0.25
C TRP A 114 23.72 -15.05 0.29
N SER A 115 24.70 -15.89 0.58
CA SER A 115 26.11 -15.52 0.54
C SER A 115 26.92 -16.69 -0.03
N ASN A 116 27.76 -16.41 -1.02
CA ASN A 116 28.56 -17.41 -1.72
C ASN A 116 27.74 -18.61 -2.28
N GLY A 117 26.49 -18.34 -2.72
CA GLY A 117 25.59 -19.36 -3.24
C GLY A 117 24.87 -20.20 -2.18
N GLU A 118 25.01 -19.87 -0.88
CA GLU A 118 24.34 -20.56 0.21
C GLU A 118 23.30 -19.65 0.88
N LEU A 119 22.14 -20.24 1.25
CA LEU A 119 21.10 -19.56 2.02
C LEU A 119 21.56 -19.37 3.46
N VAL A 120 21.79 -18.13 3.89
CA VAL A 120 22.26 -17.79 5.24
C VAL A 120 21.16 -17.28 6.17
N ALA A 121 20.05 -16.76 5.61
CA ALA A 121 18.88 -16.36 6.40
C ALA A 121 17.62 -16.40 5.54
N SER A 122 16.49 -16.75 6.15
CA SER A 122 15.16 -16.66 5.53
C SER A 122 14.14 -16.24 6.58
N GLU A 123 13.28 -15.30 6.19
CA GLU A 123 12.18 -14.81 7.02
C GLU A 123 10.88 -14.84 6.22
N GLU A 124 9.79 -15.25 6.86
CA GLU A 124 8.44 -15.18 6.30
C GLU A 124 7.53 -14.43 7.26
N TYR A 125 6.70 -13.55 6.72
CA TYR A 125 5.65 -12.87 7.48
C TYR A 125 4.42 -12.61 6.63
N THR A 126 3.32 -12.33 7.31
CA THR A 126 2.02 -12.10 6.69
C THR A 126 1.60 -10.66 6.90
N LEU A 127 1.15 -10.03 5.83
CA LEU A 127 0.58 -8.69 5.83
C LEU A 127 -0.90 -8.79 5.41
N ARG A 128 -1.76 -8.10 6.14
CA ARG A 128 -3.14 -7.85 5.72
C ARG A 128 -3.25 -6.40 5.26
N GLY A 129 -3.82 -6.21 4.07
CA GLY A 129 -4.07 -4.90 3.50
C GLY A 129 -5.54 -4.67 3.18
N SER A 130 -5.96 -3.42 3.22
CA SER A 130 -7.25 -2.95 2.71
C SER A 130 -7.06 -2.42 1.29
N ILE A 131 -8.00 -2.72 0.40
CA ILE A 131 -8.04 -2.23 -0.97
C ILE A 131 -8.99 -1.04 -1.01
N TYR A 132 -8.56 0.06 -1.62
CA TYR A 132 -9.31 1.30 -1.71
C TYR A 132 -9.50 1.73 -3.15
N PHE A 133 -10.71 2.20 -3.46
CA PHE A 133 -10.99 2.91 -4.69
C PHE A 133 -10.98 4.43 -4.48
N LYS A 134 -10.78 5.17 -5.56
CA LYS A 134 -10.65 6.64 -5.55
C LYS A 134 -11.72 7.34 -4.71
N HIS A 135 -12.99 7.02 -4.92
CA HIS A 135 -14.09 7.74 -4.26
C HIS A 135 -14.24 7.39 -2.78
N GLU A 136 -13.93 6.16 -2.39
CA GLU A 136 -13.88 5.75 -0.99
C GLU A 136 -12.80 6.55 -0.24
N LEU A 137 -11.59 6.62 -0.79
CA LEU A 137 -10.50 7.35 -0.17
C LEU A 137 -10.75 8.86 -0.11
N LEU A 138 -11.39 9.45 -1.14
CA LEU A 138 -11.85 10.84 -1.11
C LEU A 138 -12.82 11.09 0.05
N LEU A 139 -13.75 10.16 0.31
CA LEU A 139 -14.69 10.28 1.43
C LEU A 139 -13.97 10.14 2.77
N MET A 140 -13.04 9.20 2.90
CA MET A 140 -12.26 9.01 4.13
C MET A 140 -11.41 10.23 4.46
N LEU A 141 -10.76 10.84 3.48
CA LEU A 141 -9.99 12.07 3.65
C LEU A 141 -10.88 13.22 4.15
N LYS A 142 -12.08 13.40 3.57
CA LYS A 142 -13.05 14.39 4.04
C LYS A 142 -13.52 14.12 5.47
N VAL A 143 -13.80 12.86 5.81
CA VAL A 143 -14.20 12.45 7.17
C VAL A 143 -13.07 12.65 8.18
N ALA A 144 -11.82 12.52 7.75
CA ALA A 144 -10.65 12.83 8.58
C ALA A 144 -10.41 14.34 8.79
N GLY A 145 -11.09 15.21 8.02
CA GLY A 145 -11.05 16.66 8.17
C GLY A 145 -10.32 17.42 7.05
N PHE A 146 -9.74 16.71 6.09
CA PHE A 146 -9.00 17.34 4.98
C PHE A 146 -9.91 18.12 4.04
N ARG A 147 -9.36 19.24 3.52
CA ARG A 147 -9.98 20.12 2.54
C ARG A 147 -9.14 20.10 1.25
N GLU A 148 -9.68 20.64 0.17
CA GLU A 148 -8.93 20.85 -1.09
C GLU A 148 -8.15 19.60 -1.53
N ILE A 149 -8.89 18.51 -1.73
CA ILE A 149 -8.29 17.24 -2.10
C ILE A 149 -8.17 17.19 -3.63
N THR A 150 -6.95 17.06 -4.14
CA THR A 150 -6.65 16.81 -5.54
C THR A 150 -6.18 15.39 -5.75
N VAL A 151 -6.45 14.84 -6.96
CA VAL A 151 -6.02 13.50 -7.34
C VAL A 151 -5.31 13.59 -8.68
N HIS A 152 -4.12 13.02 -8.75
CA HIS A 152 -3.27 12.93 -9.94
C HIS A 152 -3.01 11.46 -10.28
N GLY A 153 -2.65 11.19 -11.53
CA GLY A 153 -2.27 9.85 -11.96
C GLY A 153 -0.76 9.73 -12.15
N ASP A 154 -0.17 8.61 -11.73
CA ASP A 154 1.24 8.25 -11.94
C ASP A 154 2.23 9.38 -11.62
N TYR A 155 1.99 10.12 -10.54
CA TYR A 155 2.83 11.24 -10.10
C TYR A 155 2.99 12.35 -11.14
N THR A 156 2.01 12.53 -12.04
CA THR A 156 1.97 13.62 -13.02
C THR A 156 1.17 14.82 -12.49
N ASP A 157 1.25 15.97 -13.17
CA ASP A 157 0.47 17.17 -12.80
C ASP A 157 -0.99 17.12 -13.32
N GLY A 158 -1.35 16.10 -14.10
CA GLY A 158 -2.67 15.97 -14.72
C GLY A 158 -3.69 15.20 -13.86
N PRO A 159 -5.00 15.34 -14.19
CA PRO A 159 -6.02 14.49 -13.58
C PRO A 159 -5.78 13.02 -13.95
N PRO A 160 -6.16 12.06 -13.09
CA PRO A 160 -5.94 10.66 -13.38
C PRO A 160 -6.78 10.19 -14.57
N THR A 161 -6.21 9.31 -15.37
CA THR A 161 -6.87 8.58 -16.45
C THR A 161 -7.07 7.11 -16.08
N THR A 162 -7.86 6.38 -16.86
CA THR A 162 -8.16 4.96 -16.59
C THR A 162 -6.98 4.02 -16.84
N ASP A 163 -5.94 4.49 -17.52
CA ASP A 163 -4.79 3.67 -17.92
C ASP A 163 -3.59 3.84 -16.97
N GLN A 164 -3.74 4.66 -15.94
CA GLN A 164 -2.68 4.94 -14.97
C GLN A 164 -2.77 4.00 -13.77
N GLU A 165 -1.62 3.49 -13.36
CA GLU A 165 -1.51 2.46 -12.32
C GLU A 165 -1.57 3.02 -10.90
N GLU A 166 -1.20 4.30 -10.71
CA GLU A 166 -1.14 4.95 -9.41
C GLU A 166 -2.08 6.15 -9.33
N LEU A 167 -2.84 6.22 -8.26
CA LEU A 167 -3.62 7.40 -7.90
C LEU A 167 -2.96 8.11 -6.73
N VAL A 168 -2.50 9.34 -6.96
CA VAL A 168 -1.78 10.17 -5.98
C VAL A 168 -2.73 11.25 -5.45
N PHE A 169 -2.98 11.23 -4.16
CA PHE A 169 -3.85 12.18 -3.47
C PHE A 169 -3.00 13.22 -2.75
N THR A 170 -3.33 14.48 -2.95
CA THR A 170 -2.84 15.60 -2.14
C THR A 170 -4.02 16.20 -1.41
N ALA A 171 -3.96 16.23 -0.07
CA ALA A 171 -5.05 16.69 0.78
C ALA A 171 -4.54 17.74 1.77
N ILE A 172 -5.17 18.90 1.81
CA ILE A 172 -4.78 20.04 2.66
C ILE A 172 -5.56 19.99 3.98
N ARG A 173 -4.83 20.27 5.05
CA ARG A 173 -5.41 20.42 6.39
C ARG A 173 -6.28 21.65 6.55
#